data_55d3b0d624ce54f435350bf2b41ceb5f
#
_entry.id   55d3b0d624ce54f435350bf2b41ceb5f
#
_cell.length_a   1.000
_cell.length_b   1.000
_cell.length_c   1.000
_cell.angle_alpha   90.00
_cell.angle_beta   90.00
_cell.angle_gamma   90.00
#
_symmetry.space_group_name_H-M   'P 1'
#
loop_
_entity.id
_entity.type
_entity.pdbx_description
1 polymer ?
#
loop_
_entity_poly.entity_id
_entity_poly.type
_entity_poly.pdbx_seq_one_letter_code
_entity_poly.pdbx_strand_id
1 'polypeptide(L)'
;MRRVILLVLLALAVPLAASASSIDLSTDGGTISASAATGLSLSGDAITKYGLIGGSNLGTVTFTTGAFATGDVTTGGTLGAGGTFTITGNGSVMGVPTGTIFTGTFVSGTWTHSTLTGAYTLTADVKGSAPGSGVSFTEITVSGTLSPGGTISVGSGDIILSTTPVPEPGTLGLLGTGLLGIGGMLRRRFLR
;
A
#
# COMPACT_ATOMS: atom_id res chain seq x y z
N MET A 1 -6.60 -18.38 44.44
CA MET A 1 -5.65 -17.29 44.07
C MET A 1 -4.64 -17.74 42.99
N ARG A 2 -3.92 -18.88 43.08
CA ARG A 2 -2.96 -19.31 42.04
C ARG A 2 -3.52 -19.36 40.62
N ARG A 3 -4.75 -19.87 40.42
CA ARG A 3 -5.38 -20.01 39.09
C ARG A 3 -5.77 -18.64 38.46
N VAL A 4 -6.17 -17.67 39.29
CA VAL A 4 -6.52 -16.34 38.84
C VAL A 4 -5.27 -15.57 38.38
N ILE A 5 -4.16 -15.69 39.11
CA ILE A 5 -2.88 -15.07 38.74
C ILE A 5 -2.37 -15.63 37.40
N LEU A 6 -2.52 -16.94 37.18
CA LEU A 6 -2.10 -17.59 35.93
C LEU A 6 -2.95 -17.18 34.73
N LEU A 7 -4.26 -16.98 34.94
CA LEU A 7 -5.16 -16.46 33.90
C LEU A 7 -4.88 -14.99 33.56
N VAL A 8 -4.59 -14.16 34.56
CA VAL A 8 -4.20 -12.76 34.33
C VAL A 8 -2.86 -12.68 33.60
N LEU A 9 -1.89 -13.50 33.94
CA LEU A 9 -0.60 -13.60 33.25
C LEU A 9 -0.75 -14.12 31.81
N LEU A 10 -1.64 -15.07 31.58
CA LEU A 10 -1.93 -15.59 30.24
C LEU A 10 -2.64 -14.53 29.39
N ALA A 11 -3.55 -13.75 29.97
CA ALA A 11 -4.22 -12.64 29.30
C ALA A 11 -3.27 -11.48 28.96
N LEU A 12 -2.26 -11.22 29.80
CA LEU A 12 -1.22 -10.22 29.51
C LEU A 12 -0.17 -10.73 28.50
N ALA A 13 -0.02 -12.04 28.34
CA ALA A 13 0.91 -12.66 27.40
C ALA A 13 0.32 -12.85 25.99
N VAL A 14 -0.97 -12.53 25.78
CA VAL A 14 -1.53 -12.46 24.41
C VAL A 14 -0.83 -11.30 23.72
N PRO A 15 0.11 -11.53 22.80
CA PRO A 15 0.66 -10.45 22.01
C PRO A 15 -0.54 -9.83 21.29
N LEU A 16 -0.74 -8.54 21.46
CA LEU A 16 -1.55 -7.77 20.52
C LEU A 16 -0.90 -8.02 19.16
N ALA A 17 -1.46 -8.97 18.44
CA ALA A 17 -1.00 -9.26 17.09
C ALA A 17 -1.12 -7.93 16.35
N ALA A 18 0.03 -7.33 16.02
CA ALA A 18 0.07 -6.19 15.15
C ALA A 18 -0.55 -6.65 13.83
N SER A 19 -1.83 -6.34 13.61
CA SER A 19 -2.52 -6.71 12.38
C SER A 19 -1.98 -5.79 11.28
N ALA A 20 -1.43 -6.40 10.23
CA ALA A 20 -1.24 -5.69 8.98
C ALA A 20 -2.62 -5.20 8.54
N SER A 21 -2.79 -3.90 8.41
CA SER A 21 -4.00 -3.33 7.83
C SER A 21 -3.76 -3.11 6.35
N SER A 22 -4.68 -3.57 5.50
CA SER A 22 -4.71 -3.23 4.09
C SER A 22 -5.89 -2.31 3.82
N ILE A 23 -5.67 -1.34 2.96
CA ILE A 23 -6.72 -0.47 2.44
C ILE A 23 -6.79 -0.73 0.95
N ASP A 24 -7.96 -1.12 0.49
CA ASP A 24 -8.28 -1.34 -0.90
C ASP A 24 -8.86 -0.04 -1.48
N LEU A 25 -8.27 0.45 -2.58
CA LEU A 25 -8.73 1.62 -3.30
C LEU A 25 -9.07 1.22 -4.73
N SER A 26 -10.18 1.74 -5.23
CA SER A 26 -10.48 1.68 -6.66
C SER A 26 -10.46 3.08 -7.24
N THR A 27 -10.01 3.17 -8.49
CA THR A 27 -9.94 4.44 -9.22
C THR A 27 -10.65 4.32 -10.56
N ASP A 28 -11.04 5.45 -11.13
CA ASP A 28 -11.70 5.53 -12.42
C ASP A 28 -11.32 6.84 -13.13
N GLY A 29 -11.06 6.72 -14.42
CA GLY A 29 -10.67 7.84 -15.25
C GLY A 29 -9.16 8.07 -15.28
N GLY A 30 -8.77 9.27 -15.66
CA GLY A 30 -7.38 9.63 -15.84
C GLY A 30 -6.79 9.27 -17.20
N THR A 31 -5.58 9.70 -17.40
CA THR A 31 -4.84 9.52 -18.66
C THR A 31 -3.42 9.10 -18.38
N ILE A 32 -3.01 8.01 -19.02
CA ILE A 32 -1.61 7.59 -19.05
C ILE A 32 -0.97 8.10 -20.34
N SER A 33 0.09 8.88 -20.19
CA SER A 33 1.06 9.17 -21.23
C SER A 33 2.26 8.23 -21.06
N ALA A 34 2.83 7.79 -22.17
CA ALA A 34 3.89 6.80 -22.15
C ALA A 34 5.04 7.21 -23.08
N SER A 35 6.28 6.98 -22.64
CA SER A 35 7.50 7.20 -23.40
C SER A 35 8.52 6.13 -23.06
N ALA A 36 9.23 5.64 -24.05
CA ALA A 36 10.28 4.65 -23.83
C ALA A 36 11.37 5.12 -22.85
N ALA A 37 11.69 6.43 -22.92
CA ALA A 37 12.76 7.02 -22.10
C ALA A 37 12.34 7.38 -20.67
N THR A 38 11.07 7.70 -20.43
CA THR A 38 10.58 8.18 -19.14
C THR A 38 9.57 7.23 -18.47
N GLY A 39 9.18 6.16 -19.17
CA GLY A 39 8.18 5.22 -18.67
C GLY A 39 6.76 5.74 -18.84
N LEU A 40 5.90 5.42 -17.89
CA LEU A 40 4.48 5.76 -17.84
C LEU A 40 4.24 6.93 -16.88
N SER A 41 3.31 7.81 -17.23
CA SER A 41 2.87 8.91 -16.35
C SER A 41 1.35 8.97 -16.31
N LEU A 42 0.75 8.78 -15.13
CA LEU A 42 -0.69 8.87 -14.89
C LEU A 42 -1.05 10.22 -14.30
N SER A 43 -2.08 10.82 -14.84
CA SER A 43 -2.72 12.03 -14.29
C SER A 43 -4.24 11.96 -14.37
N GLY A 44 -4.91 12.61 -13.42
CA GLY A 44 -6.37 12.78 -13.42
C GLY A 44 -7.18 11.55 -13.02
N ASP A 45 -6.55 10.51 -12.46
CA ASP A 45 -7.23 9.31 -12.00
C ASP A 45 -7.91 9.58 -10.64
N ALA A 46 -9.23 9.44 -10.59
CA ALA A 46 -10.02 9.77 -9.42
C ALA A 46 -10.28 8.53 -8.55
N ILE A 47 -10.11 8.67 -7.24
CA ILE A 47 -10.46 7.61 -6.29
C ILE A 47 -11.98 7.53 -6.17
N THR A 48 -12.54 6.36 -6.47
CA THR A 48 -13.97 6.06 -6.37
C THR A 48 -14.31 5.17 -5.19
N LYS A 49 -13.31 4.50 -4.63
CA LYS A 49 -13.44 3.68 -3.42
C LYS A 49 -12.21 3.85 -2.52
N TYR A 50 -12.44 3.98 -1.23
CA TYR A 50 -11.41 4.02 -0.19
C TYR A 50 -11.81 3.08 0.94
N GLY A 51 -11.25 1.87 0.98
CA GLY A 51 -11.68 0.80 1.87
C GLY A 51 -13.16 0.45 1.65
N LEU A 52 -14.00 0.74 2.63
CA LEU A 52 -15.46 0.52 2.54
C LEU A 52 -16.26 1.76 2.08
N ILE A 53 -15.59 2.88 1.84
CA ILE A 53 -16.22 4.15 1.47
C ILE A 53 -16.23 4.27 -0.05
N GLY A 54 -17.42 4.42 -0.64
CA GLY A 54 -17.59 4.69 -2.07
C GLY A 54 -17.95 6.17 -2.33
N GLY A 55 -17.56 6.69 -3.49
CA GLY A 55 -17.87 8.04 -3.93
C GLY A 55 -17.31 8.33 -5.32
N SER A 56 -17.69 9.44 -5.92
CA SER A 56 -17.30 9.78 -7.29
C SER A 56 -15.95 10.52 -7.39
N ASN A 57 -15.46 11.07 -6.30
CA ASN A 57 -14.18 11.78 -6.25
C ASN A 57 -13.74 11.89 -4.79
N LEU A 58 -13.12 10.84 -4.27
CA LEU A 58 -12.62 10.81 -2.90
C LEU A 58 -11.18 11.32 -2.78
N GLY A 59 -10.52 11.52 -3.93
CA GLY A 59 -9.14 11.94 -4.03
C GLY A 59 -8.59 11.63 -5.42
N THR A 60 -7.27 11.65 -5.56
CA THR A 60 -6.58 11.41 -6.83
C THR A 60 -5.38 10.50 -6.66
N VAL A 61 -5.10 9.75 -7.72
CA VAL A 61 -3.86 8.99 -7.89
C VAL A 61 -3.06 9.58 -9.03
N THR A 62 -1.78 9.79 -8.80
CA THR A 62 -0.83 10.23 -9.81
C THR A 62 0.46 9.43 -9.70
N PHE A 63 1.07 9.13 -10.84
CA PHE A 63 2.38 8.51 -10.82
C PHE A 63 3.22 8.80 -12.04
N THR A 64 4.52 8.61 -11.90
CA THR A 64 5.49 8.41 -12.97
C THR A 64 6.26 7.13 -12.64
N THR A 65 6.49 6.25 -13.61
CA THR A 65 7.31 5.04 -13.40
C THR A 65 8.77 5.31 -13.77
N GLY A 66 9.64 4.33 -13.56
CA GLY A 66 10.94 4.28 -14.25
C GLY A 66 10.76 4.02 -15.74
N ALA A 67 11.85 4.17 -16.51
CA ALA A 67 11.89 3.87 -17.93
C ALA A 67 11.65 2.37 -18.20
N PHE A 68 11.29 2.04 -19.44
CA PHE A 68 11.21 0.64 -19.86
C PHE A 68 12.60 -0.02 -19.80
N ALA A 69 12.69 -1.09 -19.03
CA ALA A 69 13.88 -1.94 -18.97
C ALA A 69 13.91 -2.95 -20.13
N THR A 70 12.73 -3.42 -20.54
CA THR A 70 12.54 -4.29 -21.71
C THR A 70 11.21 -3.97 -22.39
N GLY A 71 11.11 -4.22 -23.70
CA GLY A 71 9.89 -3.97 -24.45
C GLY A 71 9.65 -2.49 -24.73
N ASP A 72 8.42 -2.13 -25.00
CA ASP A 72 8.01 -0.77 -25.32
C ASP A 72 6.55 -0.49 -24.93
N VAL A 73 6.11 0.74 -25.18
CA VAL A 73 4.76 1.26 -24.86
C VAL A 73 3.66 0.47 -25.58
N THR A 74 3.91 0.02 -26.80
CA THR A 74 2.89 -0.56 -27.69
C THR A 74 2.77 -2.06 -27.55
N THR A 75 3.89 -2.73 -27.32
CA THR A 75 3.96 -4.20 -27.23
C THR A 75 3.91 -4.71 -25.79
N GLY A 76 4.15 -3.82 -24.84
CA GLY A 76 4.32 -4.19 -23.44
C GLY A 76 5.79 -4.43 -23.11
N GLY A 77 6.07 -4.64 -21.82
CA GLY A 77 7.41 -4.84 -21.32
C GLY A 77 7.53 -4.72 -19.81
N THR A 78 8.74 -4.68 -19.33
CA THR A 78 9.04 -4.44 -17.90
C THR A 78 9.51 -3.02 -17.68
N LEU A 79 9.13 -2.43 -16.57
CA LEU A 79 9.53 -1.11 -16.13
C LEU A 79 10.63 -1.22 -15.07
N GLY A 80 11.63 -0.38 -15.19
CA GLY A 80 12.67 -0.24 -14.18
C GLY A 80 12.15 0.40 -12.89
N ALA A 81 12.91 0.21 -11.82
CA ALA A 81 12.64 0.90 -10.55
C ALA A 81 12.80 2.42 -10.73
N GLY A 82 12.10 3.19 -9.89
CA GLY A 82 12.16 4.65 -9.87
C GLY A 82 10.82 5.32 -10.14
N GLY A 83 10.86 6.61 -10.43
CA GLY A 83 9.66 7.42 -10.55
C GLY A 83 8.99 7.69 -9.21
N THR A 84 7.75 8.19 -9.26
CA THR A 84 6.99 8.59 -8.07
C THR A 84 5.57 8.05 -8.15
N PHE A 85 4.99 7.73 -7.01
CA PHE A 85 3.59 7.33 -6.86
C PHE A 85 2.99 8.11 -5.70
N THR A 86 1.85 8.72 -5.91
CA THR A 86 1.19 9.54 -4.88
C THR A 86 -0.31 9.30 -4.89
N ILE A 87 -0.84 9.07 -3.70
CA ILE A 87 -2.28 9.01 -3.42
C ILE A 87 -2.62 10.21 -2.54
N THR A 88 -3.59 11.02 -2.98
CA THR A 88 -4.06 12.19 -2.25
C THR A 88 -5.56 12.08 -2.01
N GLY A 89 -6.00 12.21 -0.78
CA GLY A 89 -7.41 12.28 -0.44
C GLY A 89 -7.90 13.74 -0.34
N ASN A 90 -9.16 13.95 -0.64
CA ASN A 90 -9.75 15.29 -0.62
C ASN A 90 -10.58 15.61 0.64
N GLY A 91 -10.77 14.63 1.54
CA GLY A 91 -11.54 14.81 2.77
C GLY A 91 -13.03 15.11 2.57
N SER A 92 -13.56 14.90 1.36
CA SER A 92 -14.95 15.23 1.03
C SER A 92 -15.98 14.36 1.74
N VAL A 93 -15.56 13.17 2.16
CA VAL A 93 -16.39 12.19 2.89
C VAL A 93 -15.70 11.83 4.19
N MET A 94 -16.49 11.71 5.28
CA MET A 94 -15.96 11.30 6.59
C MET A 94 -15.30 9.93 6.51
N GLY A 95 -14.06 9.83 6.99
CA GLY A 95 -13.23 8.62 6.92
C GLY A 95 -12.23 8.62 5.76
N VAL A 96 -12.35 9.54 4.80
CA VAL A 96 -11.32 9.77 3.77
C VAL A 96 -10.38 10.87 4.25
N PRO A 97 -9.07 10.62 4.35
CA PRO A 97 -8.11 11.63 4.78
C PRO A 97 -8.03 12.82 3.81
N THR A 98 -7.62 13.97 4.32
CA THR A 98 -7.28 15.15 3.51
C THR A 98 -5.77 15.22 3.30
N GLY A 99 -5.32 15.43 2.07
CA GLY A 99 -3.90 15.52 1.73
C GLY A 99 -3.30 14.18 1.37
N THR A 100 -1.97 14.06 1.48
CA THR A 100 -1.25 12.86 1.05
C THR A 100 -1.59 11.66 1.93
N ILE A 101 -2.16 10.62 1.32
CA ILE A 101 -2.45 9.33 1.94
C ILE A 101 -1.22 8.41 1.85
N PHE A 102 -0.57 8.41 0.70
CA PHE A 102 0.60 7.58 0.45
C PHE A 102 1.52 8.25 -0.57
N THR A 103 2.83 8.08 -0.39
CA THR A 103 3.85 8.44 -1.38
C THR A 103 4.91 7.35 -1.43
N GLY A 104 5.39 7.05 -2.64
CA GLY A 104 6.37 6.00 -2.84
C GLY A 104 7.07 6.05 -4.19
N THR A 105 7.90 5.04 -4.42
CA THR A 105 8.63 4.82 -5.66
C THR A 105 8.40 3.41 -6.17
N PHE A 106 8.36 3.23 -7.47
CA PHE A 106 8.22 1.91 -8.08
C PHE A 106 9.46 1.05 -7.82
N VAL A 107 9.22 -0.18 -7.43
CA VAL A 107 10.26 -1.22 -7.25
C VAL A 107 10.37 -2.03 -8.54
N SER A 108 9.24 -2.39 -9.11
CA SER A 108 9.11 -3.14 -10.35
C SER A 108 7.76 -2.84 -10.99
N GLY A 109 7.65 -3.10 -12.28
CA GLY A 109 6.37 -3.00 -12.98
C GLY A 109 6.39 -3.82 -14.27
N THR A 110 5.21 -4.31 -14.63
CA THR A 110 4.96 -4.99 -15.90
C THR A 110 3.84 -4.27 -16.63
N TRP A 111 4.14 -3.88 -17.85
CA TRP A 111 3.20 -3.28 -18.78
C TRP A 111 2.80 -4.32 -19.80
N THR A 112 1.53 -4.65 -19.89
CA THR A 112 1.01 -5.67 -20.80
C THR A 112 0.02 -5.07 -21.78
N HIS A 113 0.03 -5.58 -23.02
CA HIS A 113 -0.93 -5.26 -24.05
C HIS A 113 -1.69 -6.53 -24.44
N SER A 114 -2.99 -6.54 -24.30
CA SER A 114 -3.86 -7.63 -24.74
C SER A 114 -4.26 -7.41 -26.19
N THR A 115 -3.75 -8.24 -27.09
CA THR A 115 -4.12 -8.20 -28.53
C THR A 115 -5.58 -8.56 -28.79
N LEU A 116 -6.23 -9.26 -27.85
CA LEU A 116 -7.65 -9.65 -27.97
C LEU A 116 -8.60 -8.50 -27.64
N THR A 117 -8.28 -7.70 -26.64
CA THR A 117 -9.15 -6.62 -26.15
C THR A 117 -8.64 -5.24 -26.50
N GLY A 118 -7.41 -5.10 -26.95
CA GLY A 118 -6.73 -3.82 -27.12
C GLY A 118 -6.43 -3.08 -25.81
N ALA A 119 -6.66 -3.75 -24.68
CA ALA A 119 -6.44 -3.15 -23.37
C ALA A 119 -4.95 -3.18 -22.98
N TYR A 120 -4.53 -2.13 -22.30
CA TYR A 120 -3.24 -2.02 -21.64
C TYR A 120 -3.42 -2.15 -20.15
N THR A 121 -2.52 -2.87 -19.49
CA THR A 121 -2.55 -3.06 -18.03
C THR A 121 -1.16 -2.86 -17.45
N LEU A 122 -1.06 -1.97 -16.46
CA LEU A 122 0.10 -1.85 -15.58
C LEU A 122 -0.16 -2.65 -14.32
N THR A 123 0.74 -3.56 -13.99
CA THR A 123 0.82 -4.19 -12.66
C THR A 123 2.17 -3.88 -12.08
N ALA A 124 2.22 -3.30 -10.89
CA ALA A 124 3.46 -2.84 -10.30
C ALA A 124 3.47 -2.88 -8.78
N ASP A 125 4.68 -3.01 -8.24
CA ASP A 125 4.96 -2.89 -6.82
C ASP A 125 5.55 -1.53 -6.51
N VAL A 126 5.02 -0.87 -5.48
CA VAL A 126 5.49 0.43 -5.00
C VAL A 126 5.90 0.32 -3.54
N LYS A 127 7.05 0.86 -3.21
CA LYS A 127 7.55 0.98 -1.85
C LYS A 127 7.50 2.43 -1.42
N GLY A 128 6.88 2.70 -0.27
CA GLY A 128 6.72 4.07 0.20
C GLY A 128 6.28 4.17 1.64
N SER A 129 5.65 5.26 1.98
CA SER A 129 5.13 5.53 3.31
C SER A 129 3.77 6.21 3.26
N ALA A 130 2.91 5.85 4.20
CA ALA A 130 1.71 6.60 4.53
C ALA A 130 1.99 7.45 5.79
N PRO A 131 1.42 8.66 5.91
CA PRO A 131 1.57 9.48 7.10
C PRO A 131 1.18 8.74 8.38
N GLY A 132 2.06 8.74 9.37
CA GLY A 132 1.85 8.03 10.64
C GLY A 132 2.03 6.51 10.61
N SER A 133 2.44 5.95 9.48
CA SER A 133 2.71 4.52 9.30
C SER A 133 4.19 4.27 8.98
N GLY A 134 4.65 3.05 9.21
CA GLY A 134 5.97 2.60 8.76
C GLY A 134 6.04 2.42 7.24
N VAL A 135 7.08 1.76 6.76
CA VAL A 135 7.23 1.43 5.34
C VAL A 135 6.06 0.57 4.88
N SER A 136 5.40 1.01 3.83
CA SER A 136 4.25 0.33 3.22
C SER A 136 4.65 -0.20 1.85
N PHE A 137 4.05 -1.32 1.47
CA PHE A 137 4.08 -1.83 0.09
C PHE A 137 2.70 -1.64 -0.51
N THR A 138 2.67 -1.27 -1.78
CA THR A 138 1.43 -1.08 -2.53
C THR A 138 1.55 -1.87 -3.82
N GLU A 139 0.59 -2.74 -4.06
CA GLU A 139 0.37 -3.35 -5.37
C GLU A 139 -0.65 -2.49 -6.11
N ILE A 140 -0.34 -2.16 -7.36
CA ILE A 140 -1.23 -1.40 -8.22
C ILE A 140 -1.52 -2.17 -9.50
N THR A 141 -2.77 -2.12 -9.95
CA THR A 141 -3.19 -2.56 -11.27
C THR A 141 -4.02 -1.46 -11.89
N VAL A 142 -3.59 -0.94 -13.04
CA VAL A 142 -4.31 0.10 -13.78
C VAL A 142 -4.52 -0.38 -15.20
N SER A 143 -5.76 -0.36 -15.67
CA SER A 143 -6.13 -0.81 -17.01
C SER A 143 -6.75 0.33 -17.82
N GLY A 144 -6.44 0.39 -19.11
CA GLY A 144 -6.94 1.41 -19.99
C GLY A 144 -6.90 1.02 -21.46
N THR A 145 -7.45 1.87 -22.31
CA THR A 145 -7.48 1.71 -23.77
C THR A 145 -6.76 2.84 -24.47
N LEU A 146 -6.04 2.49 -25.53
CA LEU A 146 -5.30 3.48 -26.33
C LEU A 146 -6.27 4.39 -27.10
N SER A 147 -6.11 5.67 -26.89
CA SER A 147 -6.84 6.72 -27.63
C SER A 147 -6.11 7.10 -28.91
N PRO A 148 -6.80 7.67 -29.94
CA PRO A 148 -6.18 8.05 -31.21
C PRO A 148 -5.02 9.06 -31.12
N GLY A 149 -4.86 9.74 -29.99
CA GLY A 149 -3.78 10.69 -29.73
C GLY A 149 -2.51 10.09 -29.10
N GLY A 150 -2.42 8.75 -28.96
CA GLY A 150 -1.26 8.08 -28.35
C GLY A 150 -1.26 8.11 -26.81
N THR A 151 -2.35 8.55 -26.21
CA THR A 151 -2.58 8.49 -24.77
C THR A 151 -3.49 7.31 -24.43
N ILE A 152 -3.37 6.80 -23.20
CA ILE A 152 -4.19 5.69 -22.74
C ILE A 152 -5.20 6.24 -21.73
N SER A 153 -6.49 6.15 -22.07
CA SER A 153 -7.56 6.50 -21.15
C SER A 153 -7.74 5.36 -20.15
N VAL A 154 -7.59 5.65 -18.87
CA VAL A 154 -7.77 4.70 -17.78
C VAL A 154 -9.26 4.46 -17.58
N GLY A 155 -9.67 3.20 -17.59
CA GLY A 155 -11.05 2.78 -17.31
C GLY A 155 -11.23 2.23 -15.91
N SER A 156 -10.15 1.75 -15.28
CA SER A 156 -10.17 1.29 -13.89
C SER A 156 -8.77 1.14 -13.33
N GLY A 157 -8.64 1.39 -12.04
CA GLY A 157 -7.44 1.07 -11.28
C GLY A 157 -7.83 0.40 -9.96
N ASP A 158 -7.01 -0.53 -9.52
CA ASP A 158 -7.12 -1.20 -8.24
C ASP A 158 -5.77 -1.09 -7.51
N ILE A 159 -5.80 -0.66 -6.26
CA ILE A 159 -4.61 -0.34 -5.47
C ILE A 159 -4.80 -0.93 -4.08
N ILE A 160 -3.91 -1.82 -3.70
CA ILE A 160 -3.89 -2.44 -2.38
C ILE A 160 -2.75 -1.84 -1.57
N LEU A 161 -3.08 -0.95 -0.65
CA LEU A 161 -2.15 -0.34 0.27
C LEU A 161 -1.98 -1.22 1.50
N SER A 162 -0.83 -1.88 1.66
CA SER A 162 -0.53 -2.75 2.80
C SER A 162 0.49 -2.09 3.72
N THR A 163 0.15 -1.95 4.99
CA THR A 163 1.09 -1.50 6.01
C THR A 163 1.72 -2.71 6.70
N THR A 164 3.04 -2.81 6.69
CA THR A 164 3.71 -3.78 7.56
C THR A 164 3.65 -3.28 8.99
N PRO A 165 3.13 -4.09 9.93
CA PRO A 165 3.14 -3.70 11.34
C PRO A 165 4.60 -3.58 11.78
N VAL A 166 4.98 -2.39 12.20
CA VAL A 166 6.25 -2.21 12.91
C VAL A 166 5.96 -2.54 14.38
N PRO A 167 6.53 -3.61 14.96
CA PRO A 167 6.41 -3.85 16.38
C PRO A 167 6.98 -2.62 17.09
N GLU A 168 6.13 -1.88 17.81
CA GLU A 168 6.60 -0.71 18.54
C GLU A 168 7.70 -1.13 19.52
N PRO A 169 8.85 -0.43 19.56
CA PRO A 169 9.94 -0.73 20.48
C PRO A 169 9.48 -0.84 21.92
N GLY A 170 8.42 -0.09 22.30
CA GLY A 170 7.77 -0.14 23.59
C GLY A 170 7.10 -1.49 23.89
N THR A 171 6.49 -2.15 22.92
CA THR A 171 5.83 -3.45 23.10
C THR A 171 6.86 -4.54 23.38
N LEU A 172 7.99 -4.53 22.69
CA LEU A 172 9.10 -5.45 22.95
C LEU A 172 9.77 -5.17 24.30
N GLY A 173 9.91 -3.90 24.67
CA GLY A 173 10.42 -3.48 25.98
C GLY A 173 9.50 -3.90 27.12
N LEU A 174 8.19 -3.73 26.96
CA LEU A 174 7.20 -4.13 27.97
C LEU A 174 7.13 -5.67 28.12
N LEU A 175 7.20 -6.40 27.01
CA LEU A 175 7.26 -7.86 27.01
C LEU A 175 8.53 -8.35 27.70
N GLY A 176 9.69 -7.77 27.39
CA GLY A 176 10.97 -8.09 27.98
C GLY A 176 11.00 -7.79 29.49
N THR A 177 10.56 -6.64 29.92
CA THR A 177 10.47 -6.27 31.34
C THR A 177 9.43 -7.09 32.11
N GLY A 178 8.32 -7.43 31.46
CA GLY A 178 7.30 -8.34 32.02
C GLY A 178 7.86 -9.74 32.29
N LEU A 179 8.59 -10.31 31.34
CA LEU A 179 9.24 -11.62 31.48
C LEU A 179 10.32 -11.62 32.58
N LEU A 180 11.12 -10.56 32.66
CA LEU A 180 12.12 -10.40 33.73
C LEU A 180 11.47 -10.28 35.11
N GLY A 181 10.36 -9.55 35.21
CA GLY A 181 9.58 -9.43 36.44
C GLY A 181 9.02 -10.76 36.93
N ILE A 182 8.47 -11.57 36.01
CA ILE A 182 7.95 -12.91 36.31
C ILE A 182 9.08 -13.86 36.73
N GLY A 183 10.21 -13.85 36.00
CA GLY A 183 11.40 -14.66 36.34
C GLY A 183 11.97 -14.33 37.71
N GLY A 184 12.00 -13.05 38.08
CA GLY A 184 12.43 -12.59 39.42
C GLY A 184 11.49 -13.06 40.55
N MET A 185 10.18 -13.01 40.32
CA MET A 185 9.19 -13.52 41.30
C MET A 185 9.27 -15.02 41.48
N LEU A 186 9.44 -15.81 40.43
CA LEU A 186 9.60 -17.26 40.48
C LEU A 186 10.86 -17.66 41.24
N ARG A 187 11.98 -17.00 40.96
CA ARG A 187 13.26 -17.27 41.64
C ARG A 187 13.17 -17.07 43.16
N ARG A 188 12.51 -15.99 43.61
CA ARG A 188 12.30 -15.73 45.06
C ARG A 188 11.46 -16.81 45.75
N ARG A 189 10.64 -17.55 45.04
CA ARG A 189 9.70 -18.54 45.59
C ARG A 189 10.31 -19.94 45.65
N PHE A 190 11.31 -20.22 44.80
CA PHE A 190 12.00 -21.53 44.78
C PHE A 190 13.28 -21.55 45.62
N LEU A 191 13.76 -20.38 46.07
CA LEU A 191 14.95 -20.25 46.93
C LEU A 191 14.62 -20.00 48.42
N ARG A 192 13.34 -20.14 48.80
CA ARG A 192 12.86 -20.24 50.19
C ARG A 192 12.23 -21.64 50.41
#